data_4dc1fdd0ab178c0d45e66e1862c65536
#
_entry.id   4dc1fdd0ab178c0d45e66e1862c65536
#
_cell.length_a   1.000
_cell.length_b   1.000
_cell.length_c   1.000
_cell.angle_alpha   90.00
_cell.angle_beta   90.00
_cell.angle_gamma   90.00
#
_symmetry.space_group_name_H-M   'P 1'
#
loop_
_entity.id
_entity.type
_entity.pdbx_description
1 polymer ?
#
loop_
_entity_poly.entity_id
_entity_poly.type
_entity_poly.pdbx_seq_one_letter_code
_entity_poly.pdbx_strand_id
1 'polypeptide(L)'
;MKAFLDELRAGWRDLLGAAVGLGLGIGAYNPVSSFFFRALEHEFGWSKAAAAISLIAMPVTALVLPFAGLLLDRFGVRRVAVLSAIGMSACFVWLSSMDGRLWMFYVAFLALNVLGCATGPVSYTRTISARFIRSRGTALAFALLGIGIAATILPPVIAYVLAHHGWRDGYRLFAIVVLVAGFVALVLNREPAARAADTDALSGDRLSAAAKRRAFWLLGAAILALSVASLGFVSQFQSLVIEKGLAPQLAPPLLSALAVSVLVSRLAIGGMLDAFRPERVAAGALLLAALGMLAWLFGGAGLGIALFAVSLTGLSIGAELDFLSFFCARLFGLRHYGAVYGGLAAFFYTGIAVGGIAYGAIHDHTGTYGVAIAMSMVLFGVAAALFLTLGPAMRGAGTVESKPLNGGPMPVPRR
;
A
#
# COMPACT_ATOMS: atom_id res chain seq x y z
N MET A 1 -5.98 19.26 -13.42
CA MET A 1 -6.88 19.87 -12.43
C MET A 1 -8.34 19.87 -12.90
N LYS A 2 -8.67 20.47 -14.07
CA LYS A 2 -10.08 20.54 -14.54
C LYS A 2 -10.71 19.15 -14.74
N ALA A 3 -10.01 18.23 -15.43
CA ALA A 3 -10.49 16.86 -15.61
C ALA A 3 -10.75 16.11 -14.29
N PHE A 4 -9.89 16.29 -13.29
CA PHE A 4 -10.10 15.72 -11.96
C PHE A 4 -11.34 16.29 -11.26
N LEU A 5 -11.55 17.60 -11.34
CA LEU A 5 -12.74 18.23 -10.73
C LEU A 5 -14.05 17.76 -11.38
N ASP A 6 -14.04 17.53 -12.70
CA ASP A 6 -15.21 17.02 -13.43
C ASP A 6 -15.50 15.56 -13.05
N GLU A 7 -14.48 14.70 -12.99
CA GLU A 7 -14.63 13.31 -12.52
C GLU A 7 -14.97 13.23 -11.02
N LEU A 8 -14.42 14.15 -10.20
CA LEU A 8 -14.68 14.23 -8.77
C LEU A 8 -16.14 14.51 -8.45
N ARG A 9 -16.79 15.44 -9.18
CA ARG A 9 -18.22 15.74 -8.98
C ARG A 9 -19.10 14.50 -9.11
N ALA A 10 -18.72 13.57 -9.98
CA ALA A 10 -19.46 12.34 -10.22
C ALA A 10 -19.01 11.17 -9.30
N GLY A 11 -17.76 11.18 -8.82
CA GLY A 11 -17.12 10.06 -8.11
C GLY A 11 -16.67 10.35 -6.67
N TRP A 12 -17.00 11.53 -6.08
CA TRP A 12 -16.50 11.91 -4.75
C TRP A 12 -16.89 10.92 -3.64
N ARG A 13 -18.06 10.27 -3.74
CA ARG A 13 -18.49 9.26 -2.78
C ARG A 13 -17.61 8.03 -2.82
N ASP A 14 -17.29 7.56 -4.02
CA ASP A 14 -16.39 6.41 -4.22
C ASP A 14 -14.99 6.74 -3.71
N LEU A 15 -14.52 7.99 -3.94
CA LEU A 15 -13.22 8.46 -3.46
C LEU A 15 -13.17 8.52 -1.93
N LEU A 16 -14.19 9.10 -1.30
CA LEU A 16 -14.29 9.18 0.15
C LEU A 16 -14.42 7.78 0.78
N GLY A 17 -15.28 6.92 0.20
CA GLY A 17 -15.45 5.54 0.66
C GLY A 17 -14.15 4.74 0.56
N ALA A 18 -13.39 4.92 -0.52
CA ALA A 18 -12.09 4.30 -0.69
C ALA A 18 -11.07 4.84 0.33
N ALA A 19 -11.02 6.15 0.57
CA ALA A 19 -10.11 6.75 1.54
C ALA A 19 -10.39 6.28 2.97
N VAL A 20 -11.66 6.20 3.37
CA VAL A 20 -12.08 5.68 4.68
C VAL A 20 -11.76 4.19 4.80
N GLY A 21 -12.10 3.39 3.79
CA GLY A 21 -11.82 1.95 3.78
C GLY A 21 -10.34 1.63 3.83
N LEU A 22 -9.50 2.35 3.07
CA LEU A 22 -8.04 2.23 3.10
C LEU A 22 -7.43 2.69 4.42
N GLY A 23 -7.92 3.82 4.93
CA GLY A 23 -7.40 4.42 6.16
C GLY A 23 -7.71 3.59 7.40
N LEU A 24 -8.92 3.02 7.48
CA LEU A 24 -9.41 2.32 8.67
C LEU A 24 -9.51 0.79 8.49
N GLY A 25 -9.02 0.26 7.36
CA GLY A 25 -8.88 -1.18 7.11
C GLY A 25 -7.64 -1.78 7.75
N ILE A 26 -7.13 -2.88 7.16
CA ILE A 26 -5.96 -3.61 7.69
C ILE A 26 -4.71 -2.73 7.87
N GLY A 27 -4.53 -1.73 7.02
CA GLY A 27 -3.44 -0.76 7.10
C GLY A 27 -3.44 0.11 8.37
N ALA A 28 -4.59 0.28 9.00
CA ALA A 28 -4.75 1.08 10.22
C ALA A 28 -4.09 0.45 11.46
N TYR A 29 -4.02 -0.87 11.51
CA TYR A 29 -3.46 -1.59 12.66
C TYR A 29 -1.93 -1.56 12.69
N ASN A 30 -1.27 -1.59 11.53
CA ASN A 30 0.19 -1.66 11.45
C ASN A 30 0.92 -0.55 12.24
N PRO A 31 0.57 0.74 12.12
CA PRO A 31 1.26 1.82 12.84
C PRO A 31 1.14 1.75 14.36
N VAL A 32 0.15 1.05 14.87
CA VAL A 32 -0.17 0.99 16.31
C VAL A 32 0.05 -0.40 16.93
N SER A 33 0.38 -1.40 16.12
CA SER A 33 0.58 -2.78 16.59
C SER A 33 1.62 -2.90 17.70
N SER A 34 2.67 -2.10 17.66
CA SER A 34 3.74 -2.07 18.66
C SER A 34 3.25 -1.65 20.06
N PHE A 35 2.23 -0.79 20.15
CA PHE A 35 1.64 -0.42 21.45
C PHE A 35 0.93 -1.61 22.08
N PHE A 36 0.19 -2.39 21.28
CA PHE A 36 -0.46 -3.61 21.74
C PHE A 36 0.56 -4.67 22.16
N PHE A 37 1.59 -4.91 21.34
CA PHE A 37 2.63 -5.89 21.68
C PHE A 37 3.29 -5.57 23.01
N ARG A 38 3.64 -4.32 23.25
CA ARG A 38 4.23 -3.87 24.53
C ARG A 38 3.27 -4.10 25.70
N ALA A 39 1.99 -3.83 25.55
CA ALA A 39 0.99 -4.04 26.59
C ALA A 39 0.82 -5.56 26.91
N LEU A 40 0.83 -6.42 25.87
CA LEU A 40 0.73 -7.86 25.99
C LEU A 40 2.01 -8.48 26.60
N GLU A 41 3.19 -8.00 26.20
CA GLU A 41 4.48 -8.37 26.82
C GLU A 41 4.47 -8.09 28.32
N HIS A 42 3.96 -6.92 28.71
CA HIS A 42 3.89 -6.54 30.12
C HIS A 42 2.89 -7.37 30.92
N GLU A 43 1.68 -7.66 30.37
CA GLU A 43 0.63 -8.39 31.09
C GLU A 43 0.90 -9.90 31.16
N PHE A 44 1.39 -10.51 30.08
CA PHE A 44 1.55 -11.96 29.97
C PHE A 44 3.00 -12.44 30.09
N GLY A 45 3.96 -11.53 30.23
CA GLY A 45 5.38 -11.87 30.33
C GLY A 45 5.95 -12.46 29.03
N TRP A 46 5.36 -12.17 27.87
CA TRP A 46 5.84 -12.72 26.61
C TRP A 46 7.20 -12.14 26.23
N SER A 47 8.03 -12.99 25.60
CA SER A 47 9.29 -12.51 25.05
C SER A 47 9.06 -11.67 23.78
N LYS A 48 9.97 -10.73 23.50
CA LYS A 48 9.94 -9.96 22.23
C LYS A 48 9.97 -10.87 21.00
N ALA A 49 10.68 -12.00 21.09
CA ALA A 49 10.70 -13.01 20.03
C ALA A 49 9.31 -13.64 19.80
N ALA A 50 8.54 -13.90 20.85
CA ALA A 50 7.18 -14.41 20.73
C ALA A 50 6.26 -13.42 20.01
N ALA A 51 6.34 -12.12 20.33
CA ALA A 51 5.60 -11.09 19.63
C ALA A 51 6.05 -10.95 18.15
N ALA A 52 7.34 -11.10 17.88
CA ALA A 52 7.91 -10.98 16.51
C ALA A 52 7.44 -12.11 15.57
N ILE A 53 7.04 -13.27 16.06
CA ILE A 53 6.48 -14.36 15.22
C ILE A 53 5.23 -13.89 14.46
N SER A 54 4.51 -12.90 14.97
CA SER A 54 3.39 -12.27 14.25
C SER A 54 3.80 -11.71 12.86
N LEU A 55 5.09 -11.38 12.66
CA LEU A 55 5.62 -10.94 11.36
C LEU A 55 5.52 -12.01 10.27
N ILE A 56 5.38 -13.30 10.63
CA ILE A 56 5.10 -14.40 9.68
C ILE A 56 3.78 -14.17 8.93
N ALA A 57 2.86 -13.38 9.48
CA ALA A 57 1.62 -13.02 8.80
C ALA A 57 1.86 -12.26 7.48
N MET A 58 2.96 -11.52 7.33
CA MET A 58 3.28 -10.78 6.08
C MET A 58 3.48 -11.70 4.87
N PRO A 59 4.35 -12.72 4.89
CA PRO A 59 4.47 -13.70 3.81
C PRO A 59 3.16 -14.44 3.52
N VAL A 60 2.38 -14.78 4.57
CA VAL A 60 1.08 -15.42 4.38
C VAL A 60 0.11 -14.49 3.67
N THR A 61 0.08 -13.22 4.03
CA THR A 61 -0.73 -12.21 3.32
C THR A 61 -0.34 -12.14 1.84
N ALA A 62 0.96 -12.17 1.52
CA ALA A 62 1.44 -12.19 0.14
C ALA A 62 0.88 -13.38 -0.67
N LEU A 63 0.81 -14.57 -0.05
CA LEU A 63 0.24 -15.77 -0.69
C LEU A 63 -1.30 -15.71 -0.82
N VAL A 64 -1.99 -15.09 0.12
CA VAL A 64 -3.47 -15.00 0.14
C VAL A 64 -4.01 -13.92 -0.79
N LEU A 65 -3.27 -12.84 -1.01
CA LEU A 65 -3.73 -11.69 -1.82
C LEU A 65 -4.22 -12.03 -3.24
N PRO A 66 -3.56 -12.92 -4.03
CA PRO A 66 -4.09 -13.31 -5.33
C PRO A 66 -5.46 -13.98 -5.24
N PHE A 67 -5.69 -14.81 -4.20
CA PHE A 67 -6.99 -15.46 -3.97
C PHE A 67 -8.06 -14.47 -3.52
N ALA A 68 -7.70 -13.54 -2.62
CA ALA A 68 -8.60 -12.44 -2.26
C ALA A 68 -8.97 -11.61 -3.49
N GLY A 69 -8.00 -11.35 -4.37
CA GLY A 69 -8.23 -10.69 -5.66
C GLY A 69 -9.20 -11.44 -6.56
N LEU A 70 -9.09 -12.77 -6.65
CA LEU A 70 -10.05 -13.61 -7.39
C LEU A 70 -11.46 -13.53 -6.80
N LEU A 71 -11.59 -13.51 -5.47
CA LEU A 71 -12.89 -13.33 -4.80
C LEU A 71 -13.48 -11.96 -5.10
N LEU A 72 -12.67 -10.90 -5.10
CA LEU A 72 -13.08 -9.55 -5.47
C LEU A 72 -13.54 -9.46 -6.93
N ASP A 73 -12.85 -10.13 -7.84
CA ASP A 73 -13.21 -10.17 -9.25
C ASP A 73 -14.52 -10.94 -9.49
N ARG A 74 -14.78 -12.01 -8.72
CA ARG A 74 -15.97 -12.87 -8.87
C ARG A 74 -17.20 -12.31 -8.17
N PHE A 75 -17.08 -11.81 -6.93
CA PHE A 75 -18.21 -11.42 -6.07
C PHE A 75 -18.41 -9.91 -5.94
N GLY A 76 -17.49 -9.13 -6.52
CA GLY A 76 -17.48 -7.66 -6.43
C GLY A 76 -16.81 -7.13 -5.17
N VAL A 77 -16.27 -5.91 -5.28
CA VAL A 77 -15.52 -5.26 -4.19
C VAL A 77 -16.41 -5.04 -2.96
N ARG A 78 -17.63 -4.60 -3.17
CA ARG A 78 -18.55 -4.19 -2.10
C ARG A 78 -18.85 -5.33 -1.12
N ARG A 79 -19.18 -6.53 -1.62
CA ARG A 79 -19.51 -7.70 -0.80
C ARG A 79 -18.27 -8.24 -0.08
N VAL A 80 -17.19 -8.41 -0.82
CA VAL A 80 -15.95 -9.00 -0.29
C VAL A 80 -15.31 -8.09 0.74
N ALA A 81 -15.25 -6.76 0.52
CA ALA A 81 -14.69 -5.82 1.48
C ALA A 81 -15.48 -5.78 2.80
N VAL A 82 -16.82 -5.83 2.73
CA VAL A 82 -17.66 -5.87 3.95
C VAL A 82 -17.49 -7.17 4.71
N LEU A 83 -17.51 -8.32 4.03
CA LEU A 83 -17.26 -9.61 4.69
C LEU A 83 -15.87 -9.67 5.32
N SER A 84 -14.88 -9.10 4.64
CA SER A 84 -13.52 -8.94 5.15
C SER A 84 -13.49 -8.05 6.40
N ALA A 85 -14.22 -6.92 6.41
CA ALA A 85 -14.31 -6.04 7.57
C ALA A 85 -15.00 -6.72 8.76
N ILE A 86 -16.06 -7.50 8.53
CA ILE A 86 -16.73 -8.29 9.57
C ILE A 86 -15.76 -9.35 10.13
N GLY A 87 -15.08 -10.11 9.28
CA GLY A 87 -14.11 -11.12 9.71
C GLY A 87 -12.96 -10.52 10.50
N MET A 88 -12.44 -9.37 10.05
CA MET A 88 -11.38 -8.63 10.73
C MET A 88 -11.86 -8.10 12.10
N SER A 89 -13.08 -7.55 12.17
CA SER A 89 -13.71 -7.11 13.42
C SER A 89 -13.85 -8.27 14.41
N ALA A 90 -14.32 -9.44 13.94
CA ALA A 90 -14.41 -10.64 14.77
C ALA A 90 -13.05 -11.09 15.33
N CYS A 91 -11.97 -10.98 14.53
CA CYS A 91 -10.61 -11.25 15.00
C CYS A 91 -10.17 -10.27 16.10
N PHE A 92 -10.51 -9.00 16.00
CA PHE A 92 -10.20 -8.02 17.06
C PHE A 92 -11.02 -8.30 18.34
N VAL A 93 -12.29 -8.69 18.22
CA VAL A 93 -13.09 -9.14 19.37
C VAL A 93 -12.43 -10.36 20.01
N TRP A 94 -12.00 -11.33 19.21
CA TRP A 94 -11.28 -12.50 19.72
C TRP A 94 -9.99 -12.12 20.44
N LEU A 95 -9.16 -11.25 19.83
CA LEU A 95 -7.95 -10.71 20.48
C LEU A 95 -8.27 -10.02 21.81
N SER A 96 -9.38 -9.28 21.90
CA SER A 96 -9.78 -8.61 23.14
C SER A 96 -10.16 -9.55 24.28
N SER A 97 -10.52 -10.81 23.96
CA SER A 97 -10.96 -11.83 24.92
C SER A 97 -9.90 -12.88 25.26
N MET A 98 -8.66 -12.71 24.74
CA MET A 98 -7.63 -13.73 24.95
C MET A 98 -7.12 -13.78 26.40
N ASP A 99 -6.72 -14.98 26.83
CA ASP A 99 -6.30 -15.32 28.19
C ASP A 99 -4.76 -15.44 28.36
N GLY A 100 -3.99 -14.95 27.39
CA GLY A 100 -2.52 -14.99 27.42
C GLY A 100 -1.89 -16.21 26.78
N ARG A 101 -2.66 -17.11 26.19
CA ARG A 101 -2.12 -18.24 25.43
C ARG A 101 -1.59 -17.77 24.09
N LEU A 102 -0.29 -17.92 23.86
CA LEU A 102 0.38 -17.48 22.63
C LEU A 102 -0.24 -18.01 21.33
N TRP A 103 -0.72 -19.27 21.34
CA TRP A 103 -1.34 -19.85 20.15
C TRP A 103 -2.62 -19.09 19.74
N MET A 104 -3.41 -18.60 20.71
CA MET A 104 -4.62 -17.80 20.44
C MET A 104 -4.24 -16.49 19.73
N PHE A 105 -3.17 -15.84 20.21
CA PHE A 105 -2.63 -14.63 19.56
C PHE A 105 -2.17 -14.90 18.13
N TYR A 106 -1.40 -15.98 17.90
CA TYR A 106 -0.90 -16.30 16.56
C TYR A 106 -2.02 -16.62 15.58
N VAL A 107 -2.98 -17.46 16.00
CA VAL A 107 -4.12 -17.83 15.14
C VAL A 107 -4.99 -16.62 14.85
N ALA A 108 -5.33 -15.80 15.88
CA ALA A 108 -6.14 -14.61 15.70
C ALA A 108 -5.43 -13.57 14.83
N PHE A 109 -4.12 -13.38 14.99
CA PHE A 109 -3.33 -12.45 14.21
C PHE A 109 -3.18 -12.90 12.75
N LEU A 110 -2.97 -14.19 12.52
CA LEU A 110 -2.95 -14.77 11.18
C LEU A 110 -4.32 -14.62 10.50
N ALA A 111 -5.40 -14.98 11.20
CA ALA A 111 -6.76 -14.84 10.71
C ALA A 111 -7.10 -13.38 10.39
N LEU A 112 -6.67 -12.43 11.23
CA LEU A 112 -6.82 -11.00 11.02
C LEU A 112 -6.18 -10.55 9.70
N ASN A 113 -4.97 -11.00 9.39
CA ASN A 113 -4.29 -10.66 8.15
C ASN A 113 -4.95 -11.33 6.93
N VAL A 114 -5.36 -12.60 7.05
CA VAL A 114 -6.04 -13.33 5.96
C VAL A 114 -7.43 -12.76 5.69
N LEU A 115 -8.25 -12.60 6.72
CA LEU A 115 -9.62 -12.09 6.58
C LEU A 115 -9.65 -10.59 6.29
N GLY A 116 -8.70 -9.82 6.82
CA GLY A 116 -8.59 -8.39 6.62
C GLY A 116 -7.97 -7.96 5.29
N CYS A 117 -7.33 -8.87 4.54
CA CYS A 117 -6.55 -8.51 3.34
C CYS A 117 -7.39 -7.77 2.27
N ALA A 118 -8.67 -8.09 2.15
CA ALA A 118 -9.58 -7.41 1.22
C ALA A 118 -10.14 -6.07 1.74
N THR A 119 -9.79 -5.62 2.95
CA THR A 119 -10.00 -4.23 3.39
C THR A 119 -8.83 -3.31 2.98
N GLY A 120 -7.84 -3.85 2.29
CA GLY A 120 -6.65 -3.15 1.85
C GLY A 120 -6.74 -2.58 0.43
N PRO A 121 -5.59 -2.16 -0.11
CA PRO A 121 -5.51 -1.48 -1.41
C PRO A 121 -6.12 -2.26 -2.58
N VAL A 122 -6.03 -3.59 -2.59
CA VAL A 122 -6.56 -4.45 -3.68
C VAL A 122 -8.02 -4.16 -4.01
N SER A 123 -8.85 -3.87 -3.01
CA SER A 123 -10.27 -3.59 -3.17
C SER A 123 -10.54 -2.18 -3.67
N TYR A 124 -10.01 -1.20 -2.95
CA TYR A 124 -10.39 0.19 -3.16
C TYR A 124 -9.70 0.82 -4.36
N THR A 125 -8.45 0.43 -4.67
CA THR A 125 -7.75 0.92 -5.86
C THR A 125 -8.41 0.44 -7.16
N ARG A 126 -9.06 -0.74 -7.15
CA ARG A 126 -9.90 -1.20 -8.26
C ARG A 126 -11.07 -0.25 -8.51
N THR A 127 -11.83 0.08 -7.46
CA THR A 127 -12.98 0.99 -7.55
C THR A 127 -12.57 2.35 -8.10
N ILE A 128 -11.50 2.92 -7.57
CA ILE A 128 -10.98 4.22 -8.02
C ILE A 128 -10.47 4.15 -9.46
N SER A 129 -9.69 3.12 -9.82
CA SER A 129 -9.16 2.95 -11.18
C SER A 129 -10.26 2.74 -12.23
N ALA A 130 -11.40 2.18 -11.83
CA ALA A 130 -12.56 2.01 -12.71
C ALA A 130 -13.40 3.28 -12.85
N ARG A 131 -13.42 4.15 -11.82
CA ARG A 131 -14.23 5.37 -11.81
C ARG A 131 -13.52 6.57 -12.43
N PHE A 132 -12.23 6.70 -12.17
CA PHE A 132 -11.39 7.80 -12.62
C PHE A 132 -10.48 7.31 -13.75
N ILE A 133 -10.75 7.75 -14.99
CA ILE A 133 -10.01 7.30 -16.17
C ILE A 133 -8.93 8.33 -16.55
N ARG A 134 -9.31 9.61 -16.62
CA ARG A 134 -8.40 10.70 -17.02
C ARG A 134 -7.51 11.17 -15.88
N SER A 135 -8.00 11.09 -14.65
CA SER A 135 -7.31 11.54 -13.44
C SER A 135 -7.08 10.38 -12.46
N ARG A 136 -6.76 9.19 -12.99
CA ARG A 136 -6.57 7.95 -12.22
C ARG A 136 -5.47 8.09 -11.17
N GLY A 137 -4.31 8.64 -11.55
CA GLY A 137 -3.19 8.82 -10.64
C GLY A 137 -3.52 9.77 -9.49
N THR A 138 -4.11 10.92 -9.82
CA THR A 138 -4.57 11.88 -8.81
C THR A 138 -5.61 11.27 -7.87
N ALA A 139 -6.60 10.54 -8.40
CA ALA A 139 -7.64 9.93 -7.59
C ALA A 139 -7.11 8.81 -6.68
N LEU A 140 -6.19 7.97 -7.17
CA LEU A 140 -5.50 6.96 -6.36
C LEU A 140 -4.71 7.61 -5.22
N ALA A 141 -3.97 8.68 -5.51
CA ALA A 141 -3.23 9.43 -4.49
C ALA A 141 -4.15 9.93 -3.38
N PHE A 142 -5.28 10.56 -3.73
CA PHE A 142 -6.26 11.04 -2.74
C PHE A 142 -6.89 9.89 -1.94
N ALA A 143 -7.21 8.74 -2.56
CA ALA A 143 -7.73 7.59 -1.85
C ALA A 143 -6.70 7.03 -0.85
N LEU A 144 -5.44 6.90 -1.26
CA LEU A 144 -4.34 6.38 -0.44
C LEU A 144 -3.88 7.35 0.66
N LEU A 145 -4.22 8.66 0.59
CA LEU A 145 -4.03 9.59 1.70
C LEU A 145 -4.78 9.14 2.97
N GLY A 146 -5.90 8.41 2.82
CA GLY A 146 -6.61 7.82 3.96
C GLY A 146 -5.69 7.02 4.89
N ILE A 147 -4.74 6.26 4.33
CA ILE A 147 -3.75 5.50 5.12
C ILE A 147 -2.86 6.44 5.93
N GLY A 148 -2.35 7.51 5.31
CA GLY A 148 -1.49 8.49 5.98
C GLY A 148 -2.23 9.26 7.09
N ILE A 149 -3.47 9.66 6.84
CA ILE A 149 -4.34 10.33 7.83
C ILE A 149 -4.58 9.41 9.03
N ALA A 150 -4.94 8.14 8.79
CA ALA A 150 -5.15 7.16 9.84
C ALA A 150 -3.85 6.90 10.64
N ALA A 151 -2.72 6.76 9.96
CA ALA A 151 -1.41 6.58 10.60
C ALA A 151 -0.99 7.78 11.47
N THR A 152 -1.55 8.96 11.24
CA THR A 152 -1.30 10.16 12.05
C THR A 152 -2.25 10.24 13.25
N ILE A 153 -3.54 9.91 13.04
CA ILE A 153 -4.59 10.10 14.07
C ILE A 153 -4.66 8.91 15.03
N LEU A 154 -4.51 7.68 14.54
CA LEU A 154 -4.72 6.49 15.37
C LEU A 154 -3.69 6.30 16.49
N PRO A 155 -2.37 6.53 16.31
CA PRO A 155 -1.40 6.31 17.37
C PRO A 155 -1.70 7.05 18.67
N PRO A 156 -1.95 8.37 18.69
CA PRO A 156 -2.27 9.07 19.93
C PRO A 156 -3.59 8.61 20.54
N VAL A 157 -4.62 8.30 19.73
CA VAL A 157 -5.90 7.79 20.22
C VAL A 157 -5.72 6.43 20.89
N ILE A 158 -5.00 5.51 20.24
CA ILE A 158 -4.76 4.18 20.79
C ILE A 158 -3.86 4.23 22.03
N ALA A 159 -2.80 5.05 22.02
CA ALA A 159 -1.96 5.25 23.20
C ALA A 159 -2.79 5.73 24.40
N TYR A 160 -3.71 6.67 24.20
CA TYR A 160 -4.62 7.14 25.23
C TYR A 160 -5.55 6.03 25.75
N VAL A 161 -6.17 5.25 24.84
CA VAL A 161 -7.07 4.16 25.22
C VAL A 161 -6.33 3.07 25.98
N LEU A 162 -5.14 2.67 25.52
CA LEU A 162 -4.34 1.64 26.20
C LEU A 162 -3.92 2.10 27.62
N ALA A 163 -3.58 3.37 27.78
CA ALA A 163 -3.15 3.91 29.07
C ALA A 163 -4.30 3.99 30.10
N HIS A 164 -5.54 4.27 29.68
CA HIS A 164 -6.66 4.53 30.59
C HIS A 164 -7.68 3.38 30.68
N HIS A 165 -7.82 2.59 29.60
CA HIS A 165 -8.82 1.52 29.51
C HIS A 165 -8.22 0.12 29.26
N GLY A 166 -6.91 0.05 28.97
CA GLY A 166 -6.19 -1.18 28.72
C GLY A 166 -6.32 -1.69 27.26
N TRP A 167 -5.53 -2.70 26.95
CA TRP A 167 -5.39 -3.24 25.59
C TRP A 167 -6.64 -3.96 25.08
N ARG A 168 -7.45 -4.54 25.99
CA ARG A 168 -8.71 -5.20 25.61
C ARG A 168 -9.68 -4.21 24.97
N ASP A 169 -9.82 -3.04 25.56
CA ASP A 169 -10.68 -1.97 25.02
C ASP A 169 -10.08 -1.34 23.78
N GLY A 170 -8.74 -1.29 23.66
CA GLY A 170 -8.07 -0.95 22.43
C GLY A 170 -8.44 -1.87 21.26
N TYR A 171 -8.45 -3.18 21.45
CA TYR A 171 -8.92 -4.13 20.41
C TYR A 171 -10.41 -4.01 20.12
N ARG A 172 -11.26 -3.80 21.13
CA ARG A 172 -12.71 -3.55 20.95
C ARG A 172 -12.95 -2.29 20.12
N LEU A 173 -12.19 -1.23 20.39
CA LEU A 173 -12.24 -0.01 19.59
C LEU A 173 -11.90 -0.29 18.12
N PHE A 174 -10.83 -1.05 17.86
CA PHE A 174 -10.48 -1.46 16.49
C PHE A 174 -11.58 -2.28 15.83
N ALA A 175 -12.21 -3.19 16.55
CA ALA A 175 -13.34 -3.97 16.03
C ALA A 175 -14.48 -3.06 15.54
N ILE A 176 -14.83 -2.04 16.33
CA ILE A 176 -15.86 -1.07 15.99
C ILE A 176 -15.43 -0.19 14.81
N VAL A 177 -14.20 0.34 14.84
CA VAL A 177 -13.67 1.23 13.80
C VAL A 177 -13.65 0.55 12.44
N VAL A 178 -13.15 -0.69 12.36
CA VAL A 178 -13.10 -1.47 11.11
C VAL A 178 -14.49 -1.80 10.60
N LEU A 179 -15.40 -2.17 11.48
CA LEU A 179 -16.79 -2.49 11.12
C LEU A 179 -17.51 -1.25 10.56
N VAL A 180 -17.39 -0.11 11.24
CA VAL A 180 -17.95 1.16 10.81
C VAL A 180 -17.33 1.59 9.47
N ALA A 181 -16.02 1.48 9.32
CA ALA A 181 -15.34 1.80 8.06
C ALA A 181 -15.82 0.92 6.90
N GLY A 182 -15.97 -0.39 7.14
CA GLY A 182 -16.53 -1.32 6.15
C GLY A 182 -17.96 -0.96 5.75
N PHE A 183 -18.79 -0.56 6.71
CA PHE A 183 -20.16 -0.11 6.44
C PHE A 183 -20.20 1.24 5.70
N VAL A 184 -19.38 2.21 6.11
CA VAL A 184 -19.25 3.50 5.41
C VAL A 184 -18.79 3.28 3.97
N ALA A 185 -17.79 2.44 3.77
CA ALA A 185 -17.33 2.09 2.43
C ALA A 185 -18.43 1.38 1.61
N LEU A 186 -19.25 0.52 2.24
CA LEU A 186 -20.40 -0.13 1.61
C LEU A 186 -21.44 0.87 1.09
N VAL A 187 -21.75 1.90 1.90
CA VAL A 187 -22.78 2.89 1.56
C VAL A 187 -22.27 3.88 0.51
N LEU A 188 -21.01 4.29 0.62
CA LEU A 188 -20.42 5.29 -0.27
C LEU A 188 -19.99 4.70 -1.62
N ASN A 189 -19.41 3.50 -1.65
CA ASN A 189 -18.99 2.87 -2.89
C ASN A 189 -20.20 2.34 -3.64
N ARG A 190 -20.58 3.04 -4.68
CA ARG A 190 -21.65 2.62 -5.59
C ARG A 190 -21.04 1.76 -6.70
N GLU A 191 -21.26 0.45 -6.65
CA GLU A 191 -21.13 -0.35 -7.86
C GLU A 191 -22.25 0.10 -8.81
N PRO A 192 -21.96 0.65 -10.01
CA PRO A 192 -22.99 0.99 -10.95
C PRO A 192 -23.77 -0.28 -11.31
N ALA A 193 -25.09 -0.30 -11.11
CA ALA A 193 -25.94 -1.44 -11.44
C ALA A 193 -25.84 -1.85 -12.93
N ALA A 194 -25.51 -0.91 -13.81
CA ALA A 194 -25.24 -1.15 -15.23
C ALA A 194 -23.96 -1.97 -15.51
N ARG A 195 -23.01 -2.04 -14.57
CA ARG A 195 -21.72 -2.74 -14.78
C ARG A 195 -21.75 -4.23 -14.44
N ALA A 196 -22.78 -4.74 -13.77
CA ALA A 196 -22.97 -6.19 -13.65
C ALA A 196 -23.28 -6.84 -15.03
N ALA A 197 -23.92 -6.08 -15.94
CA ALA A 197 -24.15 -6.50 -17.33
C ALA A 197 -22.95 -6.19 -18.25
N ASP A 198 -22.08 -5.22 -17.87
CA ASP A 198 -20.97 -4.70 -18.68
C ASP A 198 -19.59 -5.24 -18.23
N THR A 199 -19.54 -6.24 -17.36
CA THR A 199 -18.26 -6.92 -17.04
C THR A 199 -17.61 -7.55 -18.27
N ASP A 200 -18.40 -7.85 -19.30
CA ASP A 200 -17.89 -8.33 -20.61
C ASP A 200 -17.31 -7.20 -21.46
N ALA A 201 -17.70 -5.94 -21.23
CA ALA A 201 -17.12 -4.77 -21.90
C ALA A 201 -15.80 -4.30 -21.29
N LEU A 202 -15.47 -4.70 -20.04
CA LEU A 202 -14.17 -4.41 -19.45
C LEU A 202 -13.11 -5.35 -20.02
N SER A 203 -12.11 -4.78 -20.69
CA SER A 203 -10.93 -5.54 -21.12
C SER A 203 -10.00 -5.80 -19.94
N GLY A 204 -9.32 -6.94 -19.94
CA GLY A 204 -8.29 -7.23 -18.95
C GLY A 204 -7.85 -8.68 -18.92
N ASP A 205 -6.58 -8.88 -18.64
CA ASP A 205 -5.93 -10.18 -18.61
C ASP A 205 -6.32 -10.98 -17.36
N ARG A 206 -6.55 -12.28 -17.51
CA ARG A 206 -6.55 -13.20 -16.35
C ARG A 206 -5.15 -13.28 -15.75
N LEU A 207 -5.02 -13.57 -14.46
CA LEU A 207 -3.71 -13.70 -13.79
C LEU A 207 -2.78 -14.68 -14.56
N SER A 208 -3.31 -15.81 -15.02
CA SER A 208 -2.52 -16.79 -15.80
C SER A 208 -2.03 -16.25 -17.15
N ALA A 209 -2.77 -15.35 -17.77
CA ALA A 209 -2.37 -14.68 -19.01
C ALA A 209 -1.40 -13.53 -18.71
N ALA A 210 -1.66 -12.73 -17.68
CA ALA A 210 -0.78 -11.68 -17.22
C ALA A 210 0.62 -12.22 -16.83
N ALA A 211 0.67 -13.34 -16.12
CA ALA A 211 1.92 -14.01 -15.72
C ALA A 211 2.76 -14.54 -16.90
N LYS A 212 2.16 -14.74 -18.08
CA LYS A 212 2.90 -15.07 -19.31
C LYS A 212 3.53 -13.84 -19.96
N ARG A 213 3.08 -12.62 -19.62
CA ARG A 213 3.61 -11.39 -20.19
C ARG A 213 4.85 -10.93 -19.43
N ARG A 214 5.90 -10.56 -20.17
CA ARG A 214 7.14 -10.02 -19.60
C ARG A 214 6.87 -8.81 -18.69
N ALA A 215 5.86 -7.98 -19.02
CA ALA A 215 5.50 -6.81 -18.25
C ALA A 215 5.09 -7.12 -16.80
N PHE A 216 4.49 -8.30 -16.52
CA PHE A 216 4.12 -8.72 -15.17
C PHE A 216 5.35 -8.91 -14.28
N TRP A 217 6.37 -9.62 -14.79
CA TRP A 217 7.60 -9.89 -14.05
C TRP A 217 8.47 -8.65 -13.91
N LEU A 218 8.53 -7.80 -14.95
CA LEU A 218 9.26 -6.53 -14.88
C LEU A 218 8.65 -5.60 -13.84
N LEU A 219 7.30 -5.46 -13.81
CA LEU A 219 6.62 -4.66 -12.80
C LEU A 219 6.78 -5.27 -11.41
N GLY A 220 6.60 -6.59 -11.28
CA GLY A 220 6.80 -7.30 -10.02
C GLY A 220 8.21 -7.13 -9.47
N ALA A 221 9.23 -7.30 -10.31
CA ALA A 221 10.63 -7.11 -9.92
C ALA A 221 10.93 -5.65 -9.53
N ALA A 222 10.37 -4.68 -10.25
CA ALA A 222 10.52 -3.27 -9.91
C ALA A 222 9.90 -2.96 -8.54
N ILE A 223 8.68 -3.45 -8.27
CA ILE A 223 8.00 -3.29 -6.98
C ILE A 223 8.78 -4.01 -5.87
N LEU A 224 9.26 -5.24 -6.10
CA LEU A 224 10.08 -5.97 -5.13
C LEU A 224 11.35 -5.16 -4.76
N ALA A 225 12.10 -4.72 -5.77
CA ALA A 225 13.34 -3.99 -5.57
C ALA A 225 13.12 -2.69 -4.78
N LEU A 226 12.10 -1.91 -5.15
CA LEU A 226 11.81 -0.66 -4.44
C LEU A 226 11.33 -0.92 -3.01
N SER A 227 10.52 -1.97 -2.77
CA SER A 227 10.02 -2.30 -1.43
C SER A 227 11.13 -2.82 -0.50
N VAL A 228 12.06 -3.64 -1.02
CA VAL A 228 13.26 -4.05 -0.27
C VAL A 228 14.06 -2.82 0.15
N ALA A 229 14.30 -1.89 -0.77
CA ALA A 229 15.09 -0.69 -0.51
C ALA A 229 14.42 0.24 0.51
N SER A 230 13.14 0.54 0.31
CA SER A 230 12.37 1.50 1.12
C SER A 230 12.14 0.99 2.53
N LEU A 231 11.56 -0.21 2.65
CA LEU A 231 11.13 -0.75 3.95
C LEU A 231 12.30 -1.31 4.74
N GLY A 232 13.37 -1.78 4.07
CA GLY A 232 14.63 -2.12 4.72
C GLY A 232 15.22 -0.91 5.46
N PHE A 233 15.32 0.23 4.79
CA PHE A 233 15.78 1.50 5.38
C PHE A 233 14.91 1.94 6.57
N VAL A 234 13.58 1.92 6.41
CA VAL A 234 12.65 2.35 7.47
C VAL A 234 12.69 1.42 8.67
N SER A 235 12.86 0.10 8.47
CA SER A 235 12.86 -0.90 9.55
C SER A 235 13.97 -0.69 10.57
N GLN A 236 15.12 -0.15 10.15
CA GLN A 236 16.31 0.08 11.00
C GLN A 236 16.58 1.57 11.26
N PHE A 237 15.59 2.43 11.01
CA PHE A 237 15.80 3.87 10.92
C PHE A 237 16.45 4.48 12.16
N GLN A 238 16.04 4.06 13.37
CA GLN A 238 16.62 4.58 14.61
C GLN A 238 18.11 4.22 14.74
N SER A 239 18.46 2.99 14.40
CA SER A 239 19.86 2.52 14.41
C SER A 239 20.70 3.26 13.38
N LEU A 240 20.13 3.52 12.19
CA LEU A 240 20.77 4.31 11.13
C LEU A 240 21.06 5.75 11.56
N VAL A 241 20.17 6.38 12.33
CA VAL A 241 20.38 7.74 12.87
C VAL A 241 21.54 7.74 13.86
N ILE A 242 21.62 6.74 14.75
CA ILE A 242 22.70 6.61 15.74
C ILE A 242 24.03 6.34 15.06
N GLU A 243 24.08 5.40 14.09
CA GLU A 243 25.32 5.08 13.35
C GLU A 243 25.81 6.27 12.53
N LYS A 244 24.91 7.14 12.05
CA LYS A 244 25.25 8.39 11.38
C LYS A 244 25.93 9.40 12.29
N GLY A 245 26.01 9.15 13.61
CA GLY A 245 26.55 10.08 14.62
C GLY A 245 25.57 11.18 15.02
N LEU A 246 24.28 11.03 14.71
CA LEU A 246 23.23 11.95 15.13
C LEU A 246 22.68 11.54 16.50
N ALA A 247 22.23 12.52 17.28
CA ALA A 247 21.61 12.24 18.57
C ALA A 247 20.33 11.39 18.39
N PRO A 248 20.12 10.33 19.20
CA PRO A 248 18.95 9.46 19.09
C PRO A 248 17.60 10.20 19.13
N GLN A 249 17.54 11.34 19.81
CA GLN A 249 16.37 12.22 19.91
C GLN A 249 15.95 12.83 18.56
N LEU A 250 16.84 12.82 17.56
CA LEU A 250 16.55 13.32 16.21
C LEU A 250 15.83 12.27 15.34
N ALA A 251 15.79 10.99 15.74
CA ALA A 251 15.09 9.97 14.97
C ALA A 251 13.57 10.24 14.80
N PRO A 252 12.80 10.62 15.84
CA PRO A 252 11.39 10.96 15.67
C PRO A 252 11.13 12.15 14.73
N PRO A 253 11.80 13.32 14.84
CA PRO A 253 11.58 14.42 13.89
C PRO A 253 12.01 14.08 12.46
N LEU A 254 13.05 13.27 12.26
CA LEU A 254 13.43 12.78 10.93
C LEU A 254 12.39 11.83 10.34
N LEU A 255 11.79 10.93 11.15
CA LEU A 255 10.65 10.11 10.71
C LEU A 255 9.43 10.96 10.38
N SER A 256 9.19 12.04 11.11
CA SER A 256 8.13 12.99 10.79
C SER A 256 8.37 13.68 9.44
N ALA A 257 9.61 14.08 9.16
CA ALA A 257 9.98 14.65 7.86
C ALA A 257 9.78 13.64 6.72
N LEU A 258 10.16 12.38 6.93
CA LEU A 258 9.89 11.29 6.00
C LEU A 258 8.39 11.14 5.76
N ALA A 259 7.56 11.12 6.81
CA ALA A 259 6.10 10.99 6.70
C ALA A 259 5.48 12.16 5.93
N VAL A 260 5.93 13.40 6.17
CA VAL A 260 5.50 14.57 5.38
C VAL A 260 5.88 14.40 3.91
N SER A 261 7.09 13.94 3.63
CA SER A 261 7.53 13.69 2.25
C SER A 261 6.70 12.60 1.57
N VAL A 262 6.31 11.55 2.28
CA VAL A 262 5.38 10.51 1.80
C VAL A 262 4.02 11.13 1.38
N LEU A 263 3.45 12.02 2.19
CA LEU A 263 2.17 12.68 1.88
C LEU A 263 2.30 13.61 0.65
N VAL A 264 3.34 14.43 0.63
CA VAL A 264 3.61 15.34 -0.49
C VAL A 264 3.84 14.55 -1.78
N SER A 265 4.62 13.46 -1.70
CA SER A 265 4.90 12.58 -2.82
C SER A 265 3.63 12.00 -3.44
N ARG A 266 2.71 11.47 -2.63
CA ARG A 266 1.45 10.90 -3.15
C ARG A 266 0.71 11.90 -4.02
N LEU A 267 0.53 13.13 -3.54
CA LEU A 267 -0.19 14.15 -4.28
C LEU A 267 0.56 14.59 -5.55
N ALA A 268 1.85 14.83 -5.43
CA ALA A 268 2.67 15.27 -6.55
C ALA A 268 2.77 14.18 -7.64
N ILE A 269 3.16 12.97 -7.26
CA ILE A 269 3.36 11.85 -8.19
C ILE A 269 2.02 11.41 -8.80
N GLY A 270 0.94 11.35 -8.02
CA GLY A 270 -0.39 11.04 -8.56
C GLY A 270 -0.80 11.96 -9.70
N GLY A 271 -0.62 13.27 -9.52
CA GLY A 271 -0.87 14.25 -10.59
C GLY A 271 0.10 14.14 -11.76
N MET A 272 1.38 13.86 -11.48
CA MET A 272 2.40 13.67 -12.53
C MET A 272 2.16 12.41 -13.37
N LEU A 273 1.65 11.32 -12.78
CA LEU A 273 1.29 10.08 -13.50
C LEU A 273 0.17 10.30 -14.52
N ASP A 274 -0.72 11.25 -14.25
CA ASP A 274 -1.80 11.62 -15.19
C ASP A 274 -1.30 12.58 -16.31
N ALA A 275 -0.34 13.44 -16.00
CA ALA A 275 0.10 14.50 -16.89
C ALA A 275 1.29 14.10 -17.79
N PHE A 276 2.16 13.24 -17.31
CA PHE A 276 3.40 12.86 -17.98
C PHE A 276 3.44 11.37 -18.31
N ARG A 277 4.54 10.92 -18.91
CA ARG A 277 4.79 9.49 -19.17
C ARG A 277 5.04 8.75 -17.86
N PRO A 278 4.15 7.82 -17.45
CA PRO A 278 4.21 7.22 -16.13
C PRO A 278 5.52 6.49 -15.82
N GLU A 279 6.11 5.84 -16.84
CA GLU A 279 7.40 5.14 -16.70
C GLU A 279 8.55 6.10 -16.37
N ARG A 280 8.50 7.34 -16.87
CA ARG A 280 9.51 8.36 -16.56
C ARG A 280 9.28 8.98 -15.19
N VAL A 281 8.03 9.19 -14.82
CA VAL A 281 7.66 9.69 -13.49
C VAL A 281 8.13 8.72 -12.41
N ALA A 282 7.84 7.43 -12.58
CA ALA A 282 8.29 6.40 -11.66
C ALA A 282 9.82 6.33 -11.56
N ALA A 283 10.51 6.31 -12.71
CA ALA A 283 11.97 6.29 -12.72
C ALA A 283 12.57 7.54 -12.05
N GLY A 284 12.03 8.73 -12.33
CA GLY A 284 12.50 9.99 -11.72
C GLY A 284 12.35 10.00 -10.20
N ALA A 285 11.21 9.54 -9.66
CA ALA A 285 10.98 9.44 -8.23
C ALA A 285 11.96 8.46 -7.55
N LEU A 286 12.24 7.32 -8.19
CA LEU A 286 13.17 6.32 -7.68
C LEU A 286 14.64 6.78 -7.75
N LEU A 287 15.02 7.52 -8.81
CA LEU A 287 16.35 8.11 -8.89
C LEU A 287 16.56 9.22 -7.83
N LEU A 288 15.51 9.98 -7.49
CA LEU A 288 15.56 10.92 -6.36
C LEU A 288 15.74 10.18 -5.03
N ALA A 289 15.08 9.04 -4.84
CA ALA A 289 15.29 8.20 -3.66
C ALA A 289 16.71 7.62 -3.61
N ALA A 290 17.25 7.15 -4.74
CA ALA A 290 18.65 6.71 -4.83
C ALA A 290 19.63 7.84 -4.47
N LEU A 291 19.35 9.08 -4.89
CA LEU A 291 20.11 10.27 -4.49
C LEU A 291 19.99 10.52 -2.98
N GLY A 292 18.83 10.29 -2.38
CA GLY A 292 18.64 10.31 -0.93
C GLY A 292 19.53 9.29 -0.21
N MET A 293 19.64 8.06 -0.71
CA MET A 293 20.55 7.04 -0.16
C MET A 293 22.01 7.43 -0.33
N LEU A 294 22.37 8.00 -1.49
CA LEU A 294 23.71 8.53 -1.73
C LEU A 294 24.08 9.63 -0.73
N ALA A 295 23.16 10.58 -0.51
CA ALA A 295 23.35 11.65 0.48
C ALA A 295 23.43 11.11 1.90
N TRP A 296 22.66 10.08 2.25
CA TRP A 296 22.78 9.41 3.53
C TRP A 296 24.13 8.73 3.68
N LEU A 297 24.62 8.04 2.67
CA LEU A 297 25.87 7.26 2.73
C LEU A 297 27.11 8.15 2.82
N PHE A 298 27.22 9.14 1.95
CA PHE A 298 28.43 9.97 1.81
C PHE A 298 28.33 11.35 2.45
N GLY A 299 27.16 11.81 2.82
CA GLY A 299 26.97 13.06 3.54
C GLY A 299 27.46 12.97 4.99
N GLY A 300 27.97 14.03 5.53
CA GLY A 300 28.42 14.10 6.94
C GLY A 300 27.27 13.92 7.96
N ALA A 301 27.59 13.92 9.25
CA ALA A 301 26.63 13.80 10.37
C ALA A 301 25.81 15.09 10.61
N GLY A 302 25.42 15.78 9.54
CA GLY A 302 24.63 17.02 9.60
C GLY A 302 23.13 16.78 9.53
N LEU A 303 22.36 17.41 10.41
CA LEU A 303 20.88 17.33 10.40
C LEU A 303 20.29 17.71 9.05
N GLY A 304 20.80 18.74 8.37
CA GLY A 304 20.32 19.18 7.05
C GLY A 304 20.47 18.11 5.97
N ILE A 305 21.59 17.37 5.98
CA ILE A 305 21.84 16.26 5.05
C ILE A 305 20.91 15.09 5.38
N ALA A 306 20.71 14.78 6.65
CA ALA A 306 19.77 13.73 7.06
C ALA A 306 18.33 14.08 6.66
N LEU A 307 17.87 15.32 6.87
CA LEU A 307 16.57 15.80 6.43
C LEU A 307 16.41 15.72 4.91
N PHE A 308 17.42 16.14 4.16
CA PHE A 308 17.42 16.04 2.70
C PHE A 308 17.30 14.58 2.24
N ALA A 309 18.12 13.69 2.79
CA ALA A 309 18.14 12.27 2.45
C ALA A 309 16.80 11.58 2.73
N VAL A 310 16.24 11.77 3.94
CA VAL A 310 14.95 11.15 4.29
C VAL A 310 13.80 11.74 3.49
N SER A 311 13.85 13.03 3.15
CA SER A 311 12.83 13.65 2.33
C SER A 311 12.81 13.08 0.92
N LEU A 312 13.95 12.87 0.29
CA LEU A 312 14.04 12.23 -1.03
C LEU A 312 13.62 10.76 -0.98
N THR A 313 13.98 10.02 0.07
CA THR A 313 13.56 8.63 0.26
C THR A 313 12.04 8.53 0.44
N GLY A 314 11.44 9.46 1.18
CA GLY A 314 10.00 9.53 1.38
C GLY A 314 9.20 9.66 0.06
N LEU A 315 9.81 10.25 -0.98
CA LEU A 315 9.19 10.35 -2.29
C LEU A 315 8.91 8.97 -2.92
N SER A 316 9.79 7.99 -2.76
CA SER A 316 9.57 6.63 -3.28
C SER A 316 8.52 5.89 -2.48
N ILE A 317 8.61 5.93 -1.14
CA ILE A 317 7.69 5.24 -0.23
C ILE A 317 6.25 5.72 -0.44
N GLY A 318 6.06 7.03 -0.64
CA GLY A 318 4.75 7.60 -0.93
C GLY A 318 4.13 7.09 -2.21
N ALA A 319 4.93 6.73 -3.21
CA ALA A 319 4.48 6.37 -4.55
C ALA A 319 4.34 4.85 -4.78
N GLU A 320 4.84 3.98 -3.91
CA GLU A 320 4.88 2.52 -4.11
C GLU A 320 3.52 1.92 -4.51
N LEU A 321 2.51 2.16 -3.68
CA LEU A 321 1.16 1.64 -3.90
C LEU A 321 0.46 2.36 -5.06
N ASP A 322 0.80 3.62 -5.30
CA ASP A 322 0.30 4.39 -6.44
C ASP A 322 0.83 3.78 -7.75
N PHE A 323 2.14 3.48 -7.83
CA PHE A 323 2.75 2.79 -8.97
C PHE A 323 2.13 1.43 -9.20
N LEU A 324 2.04 0.59 -8.15
CA LEU A 324 1.44 -0.73 -8.24
C LEU A 324 0.03 -0.68 -8.81
N SER A 325 -0.81 0.21 -8.27
CA SER A 325 -2.21 0.34 -8.66
C SER A 325 -2.36 0.90 -10.09
N PHE A 326 -1.62 1.96 -10.40
CA PHE A 326 -1.70 2.66 -11.68
C PHE A 326 -1.21 1.78 -12.83
N PHE A 327 -0.01 1.18 -12.68
CA PHE A 327 0.57 0.33 -13.73
C PHE A 327 -0.21 -0.98 -13.89
N CYS A 328 -0.71 -1.58 -12.80
CA CYS A 328 -1.57 -2.75 -12.87
C CYS A 328 -2.81 -2.48 -13.71
N ALA A 329 -3.54 -1.40 -13.41
CA ALA A 329 -4.75 -1.05 -14.15
C ALA A 329 -4.48 -0.78 -15.62
N ARG A 330 -3.37 -0.10 -15.94
CA ARG A 330 -3.06 0.33 -17.31
C ARG A 330 -2.47 -0.77 -18.19
N LEU A 331 -1.64 -1.67 -17.62
CA LEU A 331 -0.99 -2.74 -18.37
C LEU A 331 -1.86 -3.98 -18.56
N PHE A 332 -2.71 -4.29 -17.57
CA PHE A 332 -3.47 -5.55 -17.51
C PHE A 332 -4.98 -5.36 -17.55
N GLY A 333 -5.46 -4.10 -17.50
CA GLY A 333 -6.89 -3.77 -17.52
C GLY A 333 -7.59 -4.03 -16.19
N LEU A 334 -8.93 -3.88 -16.20
CA LEU A 334 -9.76 -3.87 -14.99
C LEU A 334 -10.61 -5.11 -14.77
N ARG A 335 -10.78 -5.99 -15.80
CA ARG A 335 -11.66 -7.16 -15.73
C ARG A 335 -11.26 -8.13 -14.62
N HIS A 336 -9.99 -8.47 -14.54
CA HIS A 336 -9.39 -9.36 -13.53
C HIS A 336 -8.35 -8.62 -12.66
N TYR A 337 -8.62 -7.36 -12.39
CA TYR A 337 -7.70 -6.47 -11.68
C TYR A 337 -7.32 -7.00 -10.29
N GLY A 338 -8.30 -7.52 -9.54
CA GLY A 338 -8.05 -8.00 -8.19
C GLY A 338 -7.02 -9.12 -8.15
N ALA A 339 -7.17 -10.12 -9.01
CA ALA A 339 -6.24 -11.25 -9.08
C ALA A 339 -4.83 -10.83 -9.54
N VAL A 340 -4.73 -9.99 -10.57
CA VAL A 340 -3.45 -9.50 -11.10
C VAL A 340 -2.76 -8.58 -10.09
N TYR A 341 -3.51 -7.66 -9.49
CA TYR A 341 -3.01 -6.79 -8.43
C TYR A 341 -2.51 -7.60 -7.23
N GLY A 342 -3.30 -8.59 -6.79
CA GLY A 342 -2.91 -9.48 -5.70
C GLY A 342 -1.60 -10.22 -5.98
N GLY A 343 -1.42 -10.73 -7.21
CA GLY A 343 -0.19 -11.35 -7.65
C GLY A 343 1.02 -10.39 -7.64
N LEU A 344 0.82 -9.15 -8.08
CA LEU A 344 1.85 -8.11 -8.03
C LEU A 344 2.13 -7.62 -6.59
N ALA A 345 1.10 -7.51 -5.76
CA ALA A 345 1.24 -7.14 -4.37
C ALA A 345 2.00 -8.20 -3.54
N ALA A 346 2.03 -9.46 -3.97
CA ALA A 346 2.88 -10.47 -3.37
C ALA A 346 4.37 -10.08 -3.44
N PHE A 347 4.82 -9.48 -4.55
CA PHE A 347 6.19 -8.95 -4.67
C PHE A 347 6.44 -7.80 -3.67
N PHE A 348 5.45 -6.93 -3.48
CA PHE A 348 5.53 -5.84 -2.50
C PHE A 348 5.70 -6.37 -1.08
N TYR A 349 4.82 -7.27 -0.60
CA TYR A 349 4.90 -7.82 0.75
C TYR A 349 6.15 -8.70 0.96
N THR A 350 6.60 -9.42 -0.07
CA THR A 350 7.87 -10.14 -0.04
C THR A 350 9.04 -9.16 0.09
N GLY A 351 8.99 -8.04 -0.63
CA GLY A 351 10.00 -6.99 -0.53
C GLY A 351 10.12 -6.38 0.88
N ILE A 352 8.97 -6.13 1.55
CA ILE A 352 8.94 -5.67 2.94
C ILE A 352 9.68 -6.65 3.87
N ALA A 353 9.33 -7.93 3.77
CA ALA A 353 9.92 -8.98 4.62
C ALA A 353 11.43 -9.14 4.36
N VAL A 354 11.83 -9.23 3.09
CA VAL A 354 13.23 -9.38 2.69
C VAL A 354 14.05 -8.16 3.07
N GLY A 355 13.52 -6.94 2.91
CA GLY A 355 14.22 -5.69 3.22
C GLY A 355 14.61 -5.60 4.69
N GLY A 356 13.66 -5.87 5.60
CA GLY A 356 13.93 -5.85 7.03
C GLY A 356 14.98 -6.88 7.45
N ILE A 357 14.87 -8.12 6.94
CA ILE A 357 15.83 -9.20 7.23
C ILE A 357 17.21 -8.86 6.65
N ALA A 358 17.27 -8.39 5.41
CA ALA A 358 18.53 -8.09 4.73
C ALA A 358 19.32 -7.00 5.45
N TYR A 359 18.64 -5.92 5.90
CA TYR A 359 19.31 -4.85 6.64
C TYR A 359 19.91 -5.34 7.96
N GLY A 360 19.16 -6.14 8.73
CA GLY A 360 19.65 -6.75 9.96
C GLY A 360 20.85 -7.68 9.69
N ALA A 361 20.72 -8.62 8.76
CA ALA A 361 21.76 -9.58 8.44
C ALA A 361 23.04 -8.91 7.91
N ILE A 362 22.93 -7.90 7.05
CA ILE A 362 24.08 -7.15 6.55
C ILE A 362 24.80 -6.45 7.74
N HIS A 363 24.05 -5.81 8.62
CA HIS A 363 24.65 -5.16 9.79
C HIS A 363 25.34 -6.18 10.70
N ASP A 364 24.73 -7.33 10.97
CA ASP A 364 25.30 -8.38 11.82
C ASP A 364 26.63 -8.92 11.26
N HIS A 365 26.76 -8.98 9.93
CA HIS A 365 27.97 -9.44 9.26
C HIS A 365 29.05 -8.38 9.08
N THR A 366 28.65 -7.12 8.84
CA THR A 366 29.59 -6.04 8.47
C THR A 366 29.87 -5.05 9.60
N GLY A 367 29.06 -5.08 10.65
CA GLY A 367 29.12 -4.11 11.76
C GLY A 367 28.63 -2.71 11.40
N THR A 368 28.06 -2.51 10.17
CA THR A 368 27.62 -1.21 9.67
C THR A 368 26.44 -1.33 8.72
N TYR A 369 25.59 -0.30 8.69
CA TYR A 369 24.51 -0.21 7.70
C TYR A 369 24.95 0.35 6.34
N GLY A 370 26.20 0.79 6.18
CA GLY A 370 26.69 1.39 4.95
C GLY A 370 26.45 0.51 3.71
N VAL A 371 26.72 -0.81 3.81
CA VAL A 371 26.49 -1.77 2.73
C VAL A 371 24.97 -1.93 2.43
N ALA A 372 24.12 -1.93 3.46
CA ALA A 372 22.67 -2.03 3.30
C ALA A 372 22.08 -0.79 2.59
N ILE A 373 22.58 0.40 2.93
CA ILE A 373 22.20 1.65 2.26
C ILE A 373 22.66 1.65 0.80
N ALA A 374 23.90 1.21 0.53
CA ALA A 374 24.42 1.06 -0.84
C ALA A 374 23.57 0.06 -1.65
N MET A 375 23.15 -1.05 -1.05
CA MET A 375 22.22 -2.00 -1.65
C MET A 375 20.90 -1.29 -2.01
N SER A 376 20.31 -0.50 -1.11
CA SER A 376 19.07 0.22 -1.39
C SER A 376 19.22 1.24 -2.51
N MET A 377 20.36 1.96 -2.56
CA MET A 377 20.68 2.87 -3.66
C MET A 377 20.68 2.15 -5.02
N VAL A 378 21.34 1.00 -5.09
CA VAL A 378 21.38 0.17 -6.30
C VAL A 378 19.99 -0.35 -6.67
N LEU A 379 19.23 -0.84 -5.68
CA LEU A 379 17.87 -1.37 -5.90
C LEU A 379 16.91 -0.29 -6.41
N PHE A 380 16.98 0.94 -5.94
CA PHE A 380 16.22 2.07 -6.50
C PHE A 380 16.62 2.35 -7.95
N GLY A 381 17.91 2.30 -8.27
CA GLY A 381 18.40 2.44 -9.65
C GLY A 381 17.90 1.30 -10.57
N VAL A 382 17.94 0.07 -10.09
CA VAL A 382 17.41 -1.11 -10.81
C VAL A 382 15.89 -0.97 -11.02
N ALA A 383 15.15 -0.61 -9.99
CA ALA A 383 13.70 -0.39 -10.10
C ALA A 383 13.38 0.71 -11.11
N ALA A 384 14.12 1.83 -11.10
CA ALA A 384 13.97 2.91 -12.08
C ALA A 384 14.19 2.41 -13.52
N ALA A 385 15.25 1.64 -13.75
CA ALA A 385 15.54 1.05 -15.06
C ALA A 385 14.41 0.09 -15.49
N LEU A 386 13.91 -0.76 -14.58
CA LEU A 386 12.81 -1.67 -14.86
C LEU A 386 11.52 -0.91 -15.24
N PHE A 387 11.17 0.18 -14.56
CA PHE A 387 10.03 1.01 -14.94
C PHE A 387 10.20 1.62 -16.33
N LEU A 388 11.40 2.09 -16.70
CA LEU A 388 11.66 2.62 -18.04
C LEU A 388 11.46 1.55 -19.13
N THR A 389 11.81 0.28 -18.87
CA THR A 389 11.59 -0.83 -19.83
C THR A 389 10.12 -1.15 -20.05
N LEU A 390 9.20 -0.71 -19.16
CA LEU A 390 7.75 -0.85 -19.34
C LEU A 390 7.16 0.16 -20.34
N GLY A 391 7.92 1.19 -20.75
CA GLY A 391 7.45 2.26 -21.66
C GLY A 391 6.81 1.77 -22.96
N PRO A 392 7.38 0.81 -23.71
CA PRO A 392 6.76 0.25 -24.91
C PRO A 392 5.41 -0.43 -24.62
N ALA A 393 5.30 -1.22 -23.54
CA ALA A 393 4.06 -1.89 -23.14
C ALA A 393 2.97 -0.90 -22.76
N MET A 394 3.34 0.21 -22.08
CA MET A 394 2.42 1.29 -21.72
C MET A 394 1.85 2.01 -22.93
N ARG A 395 2.62 2.20 -24.00
CA ARG A 395 2.15 2.82 -25.25
C ARG A 395 1.19 1.91 -26.00
N GLY A 396 1.46 0.61 -26.05
CA GLY A 396 0.56 -0.39 -26.67
C GLY A 396 -0.78 -0.52 -25.96
N ALA A 397 -0.80 -0.39 -24.62
CA ALA A 397 -2.03 -0.44 -23.84
C ALA A 397 -2.94 0.80 -24.06
N GLY A 398 -2.36 1.98 -24.28
CA GLY A 398 -3.12 3.22 -24.53
C GLY A 398 -3.88 3.24 -25.87
N THR A 399 -3.47 2.45 -26.86
CA THR A 399 -4.16 2.36 -28.16
C THR A 399 -5.40 1.50 -28.11
N VAL A 400 -5.53 0.61 -27.13
CA VAL A 400 -6.72 -0.25 -26.94
C VAL A 400 -7.84 0.51 -26.24
N GLU A 401 -7.51 1.45 -25.33
CA GLU A 401 -8.50 2.30 -24.64
C GLU A 401 -9.12 3.37 -25.56
N SER A 402 -8.45 3.75 -26.66
CA SER A 402 -8.86 4.82 -27.56
C SER A 402 -9.70 4.37 -28.76
N LYS A 403 -10.03 3.08 -28.88
CA LYS A 403 -10.92 2.64 -29.96
C LYS A 403 -12.35 3.07 -29.61
N PRO A 404 -12.93 4.09 -30.31
CA PRO A 404 -14.32 4.44 -30.08
C PRO A 404 -15.16 3.21 -30.44
N LEU A 405 -16.08 2.85 -29.57
CA LEU A 405 -17.18 1.97 -29.95
C LEU A 405 -17.83 2.60 -31.17
N ASN A 406 -17.61 2.04 -32.34
CA ASN A 406 -18.30 2.42 -33.57
C ASN A 406 -19.81 2.13 -33.37
N GLY A 407 -20.50 3.07 -32.75
CA GLY A 407 -21.92 3.25 -32.89
C GLY A 407 -22.11 3.85 -34.25
N GLY A 408 -22.46 3.03 -35.23
CA GLY A 408 -23.03 3.52 -36.47
C GLY A 408 -24.22 4.43 -36.15
N PRO A 409 -24.58 5.40 -37.03
CA PRO A 409 -25.67 6.32 -36.79
C PRO A 409 -26.96 5.55 -36.58
N MET A 410 -27.67 5.80 -35.47
CA MET A 410 -29.02 5.26 -35.23
C MET A 410 -29.91 5.57 -36.44
N PRO A 411 -30.65 4.61 -36.98
CA PRO A 411 -31.62 4.90 -38.02
C PRO A 411 -32.71 5.82 -37.44
N VAL A 412 -32.81 7.01 -38.02
CA VAL A 412 -33.89 7.95 -37.74
C VAL A 412 -35.22 7.26 -38.12
N PRO A 413 -36.19 7.17 -37.19
CA PRO A 413 -37.51 6.63 -37.56
C PRO A 413 -38.16 7.54 -38.62
N ARG A 414 -38.34 7.02 -39.82
CA ARG A 414 -39.18 7.67 -40.82
C ARG A 414 -40.62 7.63 -40.34
N ARG A 415 -41.26 8.80 -40.34
CA ARG A 415 -42.71 8.97 -40.16
C ARG A 415 -43.52 8.24 -41.22
#